data_1b37e6e18b7db31c17d9455f57ab3b9f
#
_entry.id   1b37e6e18b7db31c17d9455f57ab3b9f
#
_cell.length_a   1.000
_cell.length_b   1.000
_cell.length_c   1.000
_cell.angle_alpha   90.00
_cell.angle_beta   90.00
_cell.angle_gamma   90.00
#
_symmetry.space_group_name_H-M   'P 1'
#
loop_
_entity.id
_entity.type
_entity.pdbx_description
1 polymer ?
#
loop_
_entity_poly.entity_id
_entity_poly.type
_entity_poly.pdbx_seq_one_letter_code
_entity_poly.pdbx_strand_id
1 'polypeptide(L)'
;NREYGPYRGVDTTKPPLAALPAGGMMMVSTASTAPKVAGPADLFKKENCSACHAPAAKLVGPSIADVANKYKGVATAQAMLEKKVKAGGAGVWGAIPMPAQGQLSDADNKVLVQWMLNGGK
;
A
#
# COMPACT_ATOMS: atom_id res chain seq x y z
N ASN A 1 -7.31 -21.85 -46.36
CA ASN A 1 -7.10 -21.65 -44.96
C ASN A 1 -6.70 -22.85 -44.21
N ARG A 2 -6.79 -23.80 -44.77
CA ARG A 2 -6.48 -24.99 -44.21
C ARG A 2 -5.07 -25.32 -44.46
N GLU A 3 -4.49 -24.50 -45.17
CA GLU A 3 -3.07 -24.50 -45.38
C GLU A 3 -2.29 -24.21 -44.19
N TYR A 4 -2.94 -23.78 -43.18
CA TYR A 4 -2.32 -23.75 -41.89
C TYR A 4 -2.16 -25.13 -41.32
N GLY A 5 -1.96 -26.08 -42.24
CA GLY A 5 -1.59 -27.37 -41.76
C GLY A 5 -0.67 -27.24 -40.57
N PRO A 6 -0.89 -28.04 -39.58
CA PRO A 6 -0.25 -27.82 -38.28
C PRO A 6 1.25 -27.71 -38.44
N TYR A 7 1.78 -26.64 -38.01
CA TYR A 7 3.22 -26.50 -37.87
C TYR A 7 4.02 -26.55 -39.13
N ARG A 8 3.45 -26.09 -40.21
CA ARG A 8 4.22 -25.93 -41.41
C ARG A 8 5.43 -25.07 -41.17
N GLY A 9 6.61 -25.68 -41.38
CA GLY A 9 7.85 -25.01 -41.09
C GLY A 9 8.38 -25.17 -39.67
N VAL A 10 7.63 -25.83 -38.83
CA VAL A 10 8.17 -26.19 -37.54
C VAL A 10 8.76 -27.58 -37.63
N ASP A 11 10.00 -27.68 -37.39
CA ASP A 11 10.69 -28.95 -37.32
C ASP A 11 10.41 -29.62 -36.00
N THR A 12 9.44 -30.51 -36.03
CA THR A 12 9.01 -31.23 -34.84
C THR A 12 9.97 -32.35 -34.44
N THR A 13 10.97 -32.60 -35.25
CA THR A 13 12.00 -33.59 -34.91
C THR A 13 13.10 -33.01 -34.05
N LYS A 14 13.19 -31.70 -34.05
CA LYS A 14 14.14 -31.05 -33.14
C LYS A 14 13.59 -31.13 -31.72
N PRO A 15 14.42 -31.53 -30.80
CA PRO A 15 14.04 -31.37 -29.43
C PRO A 15 13.66 -29.93 -29.20
N PRO A 16 12.67 -29.66 -28.36
CA PRO A 16 12.36 -28.31 -27.99
C PRO A 16 13.67 -27.64 -27.61
N LEU A 17 13.84 -26.46 -28.16
CA LEU A 17 15.03 -25.69 -27.94
C LEU A 17 15.47 -25.91 -26.52
N ALA A 18 16.63 -26.57 -26.41
CA ALA A 18 17.12 -26.96 -25.12
C ALA A 18 16.82 -25.86 -24.14
N ALA A 19 16.21 -26.25 -23.10
CA ALA A 19 15.88 -25.34 -22.05
C ALA A 19 17.00 -24.32 -21.98
N LEU A 20 16.63 -23.10 -22.14
CA LEU A 20 17.53 -22.00 -21.90
C LEU A 20 18.39 -22.38 -20.72
N PRO A 21 19.70 -22.35 -20.87
CA PRO A 21 20.54 -22.74 -19.77
C PRO A 21 20.03 -22.03 -18.53
N ALA A 22 19.88 -22.78 -17.48
CA ALA A 22 19.35 -22.23 -16.25
C ALA A 22 20.06 -20.97 -15.80
N GLY A 23 21.27 -20.77 -16.29
CA GLY A 23 21.98 -19.51 -16.12
C GLY A 23 21.48 -18.37 -17.00
N GLY A 24 20.74 -18.67 -18.04
CA GLY A 24 20.06 -17.63 -18.82
C GLY A 24 18.75 -17.18 -18.20
N MET A 25 18.34 -17.89 -17.23
CA MET A 25 17.50 -17.34 -16.18
C MET A 25 18.34 -16.48 -15.25
N MET A 26 19.35 -15.91 -15.79
CA MET A 26 19.60 -14.62 -15.27
C MET A 26 18.23 -14.05 -15.18
N MET A 27 17.84 -14.14 -14.02
CA MET A 27 17.26 -12.98 -13.48
C MET A 27 17.54 -11.89 -14.48
N VAL A 28 16.74 -11.83 -15.45
CA VAL A 28 16.10 -10.61 -15.59
C VAL A 28 15.47 -10.49 -14.23
N SER A 29 16.22 -10.04 -13.31
CA SER A 29 15.80 -8.99 -12.50
C SER A 29 15.20 -8.05 -13.50
N THR A 30 14.07 -8.37 -13.94
CA THR A 30 13.06 -7.39 -14.00
C THR A 30 13.16 -6.88 -12.59
N ALA A 31 14.01 -5.93 -12.40
CA ALA A 31 13.67 -4.89 -11.51
C ALA A 31 12.22 -4.71 -11.86
N SER A 32 11.39 -5.47 -11.19
CA SER A 32 10.04 -5.13 -11.02
C SER A 32 10.20 -3.72 -10.53
N THR A 33 10.09 -2.79 -11.43
CA THR A 33 9.57 -1.50 -11.13
C THR A 33 8.12 -1.77 -10.80
N ALA A 34 7.92 -2.65 -9.83
CA ALA A 34 6.81 -2.53 -8.95
C ALA A 34 6.87 -1.06 -8.58
N PRO A 35 5.83 -0.30 -8.87
CA PRO A 35 5.81 1.08 -8.45
C PRO A 35 6.25 1.02 -7.01
N LYS A 36 7.35 1.69 -6.72
CA LYS A 36 7.88 1.76 -5.36
C LYS A 36 6.69 2.14 -4.54
N VAL A 37 6.11 1.18 -3.86
CA VAL A 37 4.93 1.44 -3.05
C VAL A 37 5.41 2.51 -2.11
N ALA A 38 4.88 3.69 -2.29
CA ALA A 38 5.26 4.82 -1.48
C ALA A 38 5.16 4.35 -0.05
N GLY A 39 6.22 4.47 0.70
CA GLY A 39 6.21 4.02 2.08
C GLY A 39 5.06 4.70 2.83
N PRO A 40 4.60 4.16 3.95
CA PRO A 40 3.48 4.76 4.67
C PRO A 40 3.71 6.22 5.03
N ALA A 41 4.94 6.61 5.26
CA ALA A 41 5.31 8.01 5.49
C ALA A 41 5.13 8.89 4.23
N ASP A 42 5.41 8.35 3.05
CA ASP A 42 5.20 9.04 1.79
C ASP A 42 3.72 9.15 1.45
N LEU A 43 2.94 8.10 1.70
CA LEU A 43 1.49 8.12 1.60
C LEU A 43 0.87 9.17 2.53
N PHE A 44 1.34 9.24 3.75
CA PHE A 44 0.90 10.21 4.74
C PHE A 44 1.09 11.66 4.26
N LYS A 45 2.19 11.94 3.60
CA LYS A 45 2.46 13.24 2.99
C LYS A 45 1.62 13.47 1.72
N LYS A 46 1.57 12.48 0.85
CA LYS A 46 0.84 12.54 -0.42
C LYS A 46 -0.64 12.82 -0.21
N GLU A 47 -1.24 12.18 0.77
CA GLU A 47 -2.65 12.34 1.11
C GLU A 47 -2.93 13.53 2.03
N ASN A 48 -1.95 14.43 2.18
CA ASN A 48 -2.03 15.65 3.00
C ASN A 48 -2.37 15.42 4.49
N CYS A 49 -2.20 14.22 4.98
CA CYS A 49 -2.45 13.92 6.39
C CYS A 49 -1.55 14.76 7.32
N SER A 50 -0.33 15.04 6.86
CA SER A 50 0.65 15.86 7.60
C SER A 50 0.22 17.32 7.80
N ALA A 51 -0.76 17.80 7.06
CA ALA A 51 -1.30 19.16 7.28
C ALA A 51 -2.04 19.29 8.61
N CYS A 52 -2.64 18.21 9.07
CA CYS A 52 -3.44 18.17 10.30
C CYS A 52 -2.85 17.29 11.39
N HIS A 53 -2.02 16.32 11.03
CA HIS A 53 -1.42 15.36 11.94
C HIS A 53 0.10 15.44 11.87
N ALA A 54 0.74 15.86 12.94
CA ALA A 54 2.19 15.82 13.07
C ALA A 54 2.65 14.56 13.83
N PRO A 55 3.92 14.16 13.68
CA PRO A 55 4.44 12.98 14.36
C PRO A 55 4.31 13.01 15.88
N ALA A 56 4.65 14.13 16.48
CA ALA A 56 4.71 14.26 17.93
C ALA A 56 3.95 15.47 18.49
N ALA A 57 3.44 16.34 17.64
CA ALA A 57 2.74 17.56 18.06
C ALA A 57 1.28 17.51 17.60
N LYS A 58 0.39 17.95 18.47
CA LYS A 58 -1.01 18.16 18.11
C LYS A 58 -1.10 19.42 17.24
N LEU A 59 -1.65 19.27 16.06
CA LEU A 59 -2.00 20.39 15.18
C LEU A 59 -3.52 20.57 15.17
N VAL A 60 -4.13 20.47 14.00
CA VAL A 60 -5.59 20.44 13.85
C VAL A 60 -6.15 19.12 14.36
N GLY A 61 -5.48 18.02 14.04
CA GLY A 61 -5.79 16.68 14.54
C GLY A 61 -4.80 16.21 15.59
N PRO A 62 -5.03 15.03 16.19
CA PRO A 62 -4.12 14.44 17.15
C PRO A 62 -2.77 14.12 16.51
N SER A 63 -1.69 14.13 17.31
CA SER A 63 -0.41 13.63 16.84
C SER A 63 -0.47 12.13 16.57
N ILE A 64 0.43 11.64 15.73
CA ILE A 64 0.56 10.19 15.48
C ILE A 64 0.89 9.47 16.78
N ALA A 65 1.74 10.05 17.62
CA ALA A 65 2.08 9.52 18.92
C ALA A 65 0.86 9.41 19.85
N ASP A 66 0.00 10.42 19.85
CA ASP A 66 -1.24 10.39 20.67
C ASP A 66 -2.19 9.29 20.20
N VAL A 67 -2.33 9.13 18.90
CA VAL A 67 -3.16 8.05 18.33
C VAL A 67 -2.58 6.69 18.71
N ALA A 68 -1.30 6.49 18.55
CA ALA A 68 -0.63 5.24 18.92
C ALA A 68 -0.81 4.93 20.42
N ASN A 69 -0.64 5.92 21.27
CA ASN A 69 -0.78 5.76 22.72
C ASN A 69 -2.21 5.46 23.14
N LYS A 70 -3.18 6.18 22.58
CA LYS A 70 -4.60 6.00 22.89
C LYS A 70 -5.12 4.60 22.55
N TYR A 71 -4.68 4.10 21.42
CA TYR A 71 -5.14 2.81 20.89
C TYR A 71 -4.18 1.64 21.15
N LYS A 72 -3.15 1.88 21.95
CA LYS A 72 -2.20 0.84 22.34
C LYS A 72 -2.92 -0.30 23.05
N GLY A 73 -2.75 -1.50 22.55
CA GLY A 73 -3.37 -2.70 23.11
C GLY A 73 -4.85 -2.93 22.75
N VAL A 74 -5.43 -2.07 21.92
CA VAL A 74 -6.80 -2.26 21.43
C VAL A 74 -6.79 -3.10 20.18
N ALA A 75 -7.27 -4.34 20.25
CA ALA A 75 -7.23 -5.29 19.14
C ALA A 75 -8.04 -4.84 17.91
N THR A 76 -9.10 -4.07 18.11
CA THR A 76 -9.98 -3.56 17.04
C THR A 76 -9.57 -2.20 16.51
N ALA A 77 -8.52 -1.62 17.06
CA ALA A 77 -8.10 -0.25 16.72
C ALA A 77 -7.84 -0.06 15.25
N GLN A 78 -7.19 -1.01 14.61
CA GLN A 78 -6.87 -0.91 13.19
C GLN A 78 -8.14 -0.79 12.33
N ALA A 79 -9.07 -1.71 12.48
CA ALA A 79 -10.31 -1.71 11.70
C ALA A 79 -11.16 -0.46 11.98
N MET A 80 -11.19 -0.02 13.22
CA MET A 80 -11.91 1.17 13.62
C MET A 80 -11.30 2.44 13.02
N LEU A 81 -9.99 2.56 13.04
CA LEU A 81 -9.27 3.70 12.46
C LEU A 81 -9.32 3.70 10.94
N GLU A 82 -9.27 2.55 10.30
CA GLU A 82 -9.46 2.43 8.85
C GLU A 82 -10.82 3.00 8.40
N LYS A 83 -11.87 2.66 9.12
CA LYS A 83 -13.21 3.23 8.89
C LYS A 83 -13.23 4.73 9.16
N LYS A 84 -12.57 5.17 10.22
CA LYS A 84 -12.49 6.57 10.62
C LYS A 84 -11.79 7.43 9.57
N VAL A 85 -10.70 6.94 9.02
CA VAL A 85 -9.96 7.63 7.95
C VAL A 85 -10.82 7.77 6.71
N LYS A 86 -11.52 6.72 6.32
CA LYS A 86 -12.39 6.77 5.13
C LYS A 86 -13.62 7.65 5.30
N ALA A 87 -14.28 7.52 6.43
CA ALA A 87 -15.53 8.24 6.71
C ALA A 87 -15.30 9.65 7.28
N GLY A 88 -14.13 9.89 7.83
CA GLY A 88 -13.87 11.11 8.59
C GLY A 88 -14.65 11.14 9.91
N GLY A 89 -14.85 12.33 10.43
CA GLY A 89 -15.66 12.53 11.63
C GLY A 89 -14.99 13.37 12.68
N ALA A 90 -15.74 13.72 13.71
CA ALA A 90 -15.32 14.58 14.82
C ALA A 90 -15.67 13.95 16.17
N GLY A 91 -15.26 14.59 17.25
CA GLY A 91 -15.70 14.30 18.60
C GLY A 91 -14.75 13.47 19.45
N VAL A 92 -13.95 12.60 18.87
CA VAL A 92 -13.01 11.77 19.65
C VAL A 92 -11.79 12.58 20.11
N TRP A 93 -11.34 13.50 19.28
CA TRP A 93 -10.15 14.31 19.48
C TRP A 93 -10.43 15.82 19.55
N GLY A 94 -11.70 16.19 19.51
CA GLY A 94 -12.16 17.57 19.53
C GLY A 94 -13.28 17.84 18.54
N ALA A 95 -13.69 19.10 18.48
CA ALA A 95 -14.81 19.52 17.65
C ALA A 95 -14.48 19.67 16.17
N ILE A 96 -13.19 19.76 15.84
CA ILE A 96 -12.76 19.93 14.45
C ILE A 96 -12.89 18.60 13.71
N PRO A 97 -13.68 18.53 12.63
CA PRO A 97 -13.88 17.28 11.92
C PRO A 97 -12.67 16.94 11.06
N MET A 98 -12.28 15.67 11.06
CA MET A 98 -11.38 15.12 10.08
C MET A 98 -12.16 14.90 8.78
N PRO A 99 -11.68 15.44 7.64
CA PRO A 99 -12.35 15.18 6.37
C PRO A 99 -12.23 13.71 5.98
N ALA A 100 -13.25 13.21 5.29
CA ALA A 100 -13.26 11.85 4.78
C ALA A 100 -12.19 11.67 3.70
N GLN A 101 -11.48 10.56 3.75
CA GLN A 101 -10.42 10.18 2.80
C GLN A 101 -10.90 9.05 1.89
N GLY A 102 -12.01 9.26 1.21
CA GLY A 102 -12.64 8.25 0.36
C GLY A 102 -11.82 7.83 -0.86
N GLN A 103 -10.86 8.67 -1.27
CA GLN A 103 -9.95 8.38 -2.38
C GLN A 103 -8.85 7.37 -2.02
N LEU A 104 -8.62 7.16 -0.74
CA LEU A 104 -7.57 6.25 -0.28
C LEU A 104 -7.99 4.79 -0.51
N SER A 105 -7.13 4.00 -1.14
CA SER A 105 -7.39 2.57 -1.32
C SER A 105 -7.42 1.85 0.03
N ASP A 106 -8.13 0.73 0.10
CA ASP A 106 -8.19 -0.06 1.34
C ASP A 106 -6.81 -0.57 1.76
N ALA A 107 -5.99 -0.95 0.79
CA ALA A 107 -4.63 -1.41 1.03
C ALA A 107 -3.75 -0.29 1.61
N ASP A 108 -3.79 0.89 1.02
CA ASP A 108 -3.03 2.05 1.48
C ASP A 108 -3.52 2.52 2.86
N ASN A 109 -4.83 2.53 3.05
CA ASN A 109 -5.44 2.88 4.33
C ASN A 109 -4.97 1.94 5.45
N LYS A 110 -4.96 0.65 5.17
CA LYS A 110 -4.48 -0.36 6.12
C LYS A 110 -3.02 -0.15 6.50
N VAL A 111 -2.18 0.09 5.51
CA VAL A 111 -0.74 0.35 5.72
C VAL A 111 -0.53 1.63 6.52
N LEU A 112 -1.25 2.70 6.20
CA LEU A 112 -1.19 3.97 6.92
C LEU A 112 -1.60 3.83 8.38
N VAL A 113 -2.74 3.21 8.63
CA VAL A 113 -3.26 3.02 10.00
C VAL A 113 -2.32 2.16 10.83
N GLN A 114 -1.79 1.10 10.25
CA GLN A 114 -0.81 0.26 10.93
C GLN A 114 0.46 1.04 11.29
N TRP A 115 0.95 1.84 10.37
CA TRP A 115 2.10 2.71 10.61
C TRP A 115 1.84 3.74 11.70
N MET A 116 0.65 4.35 11.71
CA MET A 116 0.25 5.29 12.75
C MET A 116 0.16 4.63 14.11
N LEU A 117 -0.40 3.43 14.20
CA LEU A 117 -0.48 2.66 15.45
C LEU A 117 0.90 2.27 15.99
N ASN A 118 1.87 2.13 15.12
CA ASN A 118 3.27 1.90 15.50
C ASN A 118 4.02 3.21 15.87
N GLY A 119 3.32 4.32 15.94
CA GLY A 119 3.91 5.61 16.30
C GLY A 119 4.61 6.34 15.16
N GLY A 120 4.31 5.99 13.92
CA GLY A 120 4.90 6.64 12.75
C GLY A 120 6.34 6.18 12.44
N LYS A 121 6.66 4.97 12.82
CA LYS A 121 7.99 4.39 12.62
C LYS A 121 7.99 3.28 11.58
#